data_32eee2226b6b97da0f14264877f29dc9
#
_entry.id   32eee2226b6b97da0f14264877f29dc9
#
_cell.length_a   1.000
_cell.length_b   1.000
_cell.length_c   1.000
_cell.angle_alpha   90.00
_cell.angle_beta   90.00
_cell.angle_gamma   90.00
#
_symmetry.space_group_name_H-M   'P 1'
#
loop_
_entity.id
_entity.type
_entity.pdbx_description
1 polymer ?
#
loop_
_entity_poly.entity_id
_entity_poly.type
_entity_poly.pdbx_seq_one_letter_code
_entity_poly.pdbx_strand_id
1 'polypeptide(L)'
;MKKTAIFGLLLFAAGATAYADVTRHPLPNNSTFPIARAVEIDPGTALIYHSGTTPGPANADAERGTPEYWGDTEAQTLSVFSRMETSFKDLGVDFGDVLKMTVFLVGDPQLDGRMDFDGFMRAYTKYFGTEDQPNLPARSTVQVAGLAGDGMLVEIEVVLARPE
;
A
#
# COMPACT_ATOMS: atom_id res chain seq x y z
N MET A 1 26.00 -65.72 6.01
CA MET A 1 24.75 -64.96 5.85
C MET A 1 25.08 -63.48 5.92
N LYS A 2 25.14 -62.80 4.75
CA LYS A 2 25.44 -61.36 4.68
C LYS A 2 24.12 -60.59 4.65
N LYS A 3 23.89 -59.75 5.63
CA LYS A 3 22.72 -58.86 5.69
C LYS A 3 23.04 -57.55 4.95
N THR A 4 22.38 -57.35 3.81
CA THR A 4 22.47 -56.07 3.05
C THR A 4 21.46 -55.09 3.65
N ALA A 5 21.94 -53.98 4.21
CA ALA A 5 21.11 -52.90 4.67
C ALA A 5 20.85 -51.95 3.48
N ILE A 6 19.58 -51.79 3.14
CA ILE A 6 19.16 -50.81 2.13
C ILE A 6 18.91 -49.47 2.87
N PHE A 7 19.75 -48.47 2.60
CA PHE A 7 19.58 -47.12 3.08
C PHE A 7 18.65 -46.38 2.10
N GLY A 8 17.41 -46.17 2.51
CA GLY A 8 16.46 -45.37 1.73
C GLY A 8 16.82 -43.90 1.87
N LEU A 9 17.21 -43.25 0.78
CA LEU A 9 17.44 -41.82 0.67
C LEU A 9 16.07 -41.13 0.54
N LEU A 10 15.58 -40.49 1.61
CA LEU A 10 14.45 -39.59 1.54
C LEU A 10 14.92 -38.27 0.89
N LEU A 11 14.55 -38.04 -0.36
CA LEU A 11 14.64 -36.75 -0.98
C LEU A 11 13.53 -35.85 -0.37
N PHE A 12 13.91 -34.93 0.48
CA PHE A 12 13.07 -33.78 0.80
C PHE A 12 13.08 -32.85 -0.42
N ALA A 13 12.01 -32.84 -1.19
CA ALA A 13 11.75 -31.76 -2.13
C ALA A 13 11.43 -30.49 -1.32
N ALA A 14 12.40 -29.61 -1.19
CA ALA A 14 12.12 -28.25 -0.77
C ALA A 14 11.24 -27.62 -1.86
N GLY A 15 9.93 -27.48 -1.58
CA GLY A 15 9.04 -26.71 -2.42
C GLY A 15 9.57 -25.27 -2.45
N ALA A 16 10.12 -24.85 -3.58
CA ALA A 16 10.32 -23.43 -3.83
C ALA A 16 8.93 -22.80 -3.87
N THR A 17 8.60 -21.96 -2.90
CA THR A 17 7.46 -21.06 -3.01
C THR A 17 7.78 -20.14 -4.19
N ALA A 18 7.08 -20.35 -5.30
CA ALA A 18 7.15 -19.44 -6.43
C ALA A 18 6.45 -18.15 -5.98
N TYR A 19 7.22 -17.11 -5.69
CA TYR A 19 6.66 -15.78 -5.54
C TYR A 19 6.10 -15.37 -6.90
N ALA A 20 4.91 -14.76 -6.89
CA ALA A 20 4.39 -14.12 -8.09
C ALA A 20 5.47 -13.18 -8.66
N ASP A 21 5.90 -13.43 -9.92
CA ASP A 21 6.92 -12.60 -10.53
C ASP A 21 6.29 -11.23 -10.84
N VAL A 22 6.66 -10.23 -10.06
CA VAL A 22 6.23 -8.84 -10.19
C VAL A 22 7.40 -8.01 -10.66
N THR A 23 7.33 -7.54 -11.92
CA THR A 23 8.34 -6.64 -12.47
C THR A 23 7.92 -5.17 -12.29
N ARG A 24 8.72 -4.40 -11.57
CA ARG A 24 8.50 -2.96 -11.34
C ARG A 24 9.40 -2.14 -12.23
N HIS A 25 8.82 -1.44 -13.19
CA HIS A 25 9.54 -0.60 -14.13
C HIS A 25 9.79 0.78 -13.51
N PRO A 26 11.05 1.23 -13.38
CA PRO A 26 11.37 2.52 -12.81
C PRO A 26 10.93 3.68 -13.72
N LEU A 27 10.84 4.87 -13.14
CA LEU A 27 10.67 6.10 -13.90
C LEU A 27 11.88 6.37 -14.80
N PRO A 28 11.70 7.06 -15.95
CA PRO A 28 12.80 7.41 -16.84
C PRO A 28 13.76 8.43 -16.21
N ASN A 29 14.92 8.61 -16.85
CA ASN A 29 15.92 9.63 -16.50
C ASN A 29 16.47 9.51 -15.06
N ASN A 30 16.54 8.29 -14.51
CA ASN A 30 17.00 8.02 -13.14
C ASN A 30 16.24 8.83 -12.08
N SER A 31 14.96 9.10 -12.30
CA SER A 31 14.11 9.79 -11.34
C SER A 31 14.07 9.04 -10.01
N THR A 32 14.29 9.75 -8.91
CA THR A 32 14.20 9.22 -7.55
C THR A 32 12.80 9.40 -6.93
N PHE A 33 11.83 9.89 -7.71
CA PHE A 33 10.46 10.04 -7.21
C PHE A 33 9.86 8.66 -6.90
N PRO A 34 9.31 8.43 -5.68
CA PRO A 34 9.06 7.10 -5.15
C PRO A 34 7.76 6.46 -5.70
N ILE A 35 7.70 6.21 -7.00
CA ILE A 35 6.67 5.41 -7.67
C ILE A 35 7.29 4.56 -8.78
N ALA A 36 6.65 3.45 -9.15
CA ALA A 36 6.94 2.76 -10.38
C ALA A 36 6.24 3.45 -11.57
N ARG A 37 6.89 3.48 -12.75
CA ARG A 37 6.26 3.89 -14.01
C ARG A 37 5.14 2.94 -14.41
N ALA A 38 5.40 1.65 -14.27
CA ALA A 38 4.49 0.56 -14.53
C ALA A 38 4.84 -0.62 -13.63
N VAL A 39 3.87 -1.49 -13.40
CA VAL A 39 4.06 -2.79 -12.74
C VAL A 39 3.48 -3.85 -13.66
N GLU A 40 4.29 -4.84 -13.97
CA GLU A 40 3.92 -6.00 -14.77
C GLU A 40 3.85 -7.22 -13.86
N ILE A 41 2.89 -8.09 -14.09
CA ILE A 41 2.66 -9.31 -13.31
C ILE A 41 2.58 -10.51 -14.26
N ASP A 42 3.08 -11.64 -13.83
CA ASP A 42 3.00 -12.88 -14.58
C ASP A 42 1.56 -13.41 -14.70
N PRO A 43 1.26 -14.10 -15.82
CA PRO A 43 -0.03 -14.75 -15.99
C PRO A 43 -0.32 -15.75 -14.86
N GLY A 44 -1.50 -15.66 -14.27
CA GLY A 44 -1.93 -16.56 -13.19
C GLY A 44 -1.76 -15.98 -11.78
N THR A 45 -1.06 -14.85 -11.62
CA THR A 45 -0.99 -14.14 -10.34
C THR A 45 -2.38 -13.75 -9.86
N ALA A 46 -2.76 -14.21 -8.67
CA ALA A 46 -4.02 -13.82 -8.05
C ALA A 46 -3.95 -12.35 -7.58
N LEU A 47 -5.00 -11.59 -7.86
CA LEU A 47 -5.08 -10.18 -7.49
C LEU A 47 -6.10 -9.96 -6.37
N ILE A 48 -5.77 -9.02 -5.49
CA ILE A 48 -6.66 -8.51 -4.46
C ILE A 48 -6.96 -7.04 -4.81
N TYR A 49 -8.24 -6.75 -5.06
CA TYR A 49 -8.76 -5.39 -5.18
C TYR A 49 -9.21 -4.94 -3.80
N HIS A 50 -8.44 -4.08 -3.16
CA HIS A 50 -8.75 -3.55 -1.85
C HIS A 50 -9.50 -2.23 -2.01
N SER A 51 -10.70 -2.17 -1.44
CA SER A 51 -11.57 -0.99 -1.49
C SER A 51 -10.92 0.24 -0.88
N GLY A 52 -11.44 1.43 -1.22
CA GLY A 52 -11.02 2.70 -0.64
C GLY A 52 -11.04 2.65 0.89
N THR A 53 -9.92 3.05 1.48
CA THR A 53 -9.75 3.17 2.93
C THR A 53 -9.68 4.63 3.30
N THR A 54 -10.56 5.05 4.21
CA THR A 54 -10.63 6.40 4.76
C THR A 54 -9.99 6.46 6.16
N PRO A 55 -9.62 7.63 6.69
CA PRO A 55 -8.99 7.74 8.00
C PRO A 55 -9.94 7.37 9.14
N GLY A 56 -9.38 6.95 10.27
CA GLY A 56 -10.03 7.01 11.58
C GLY A 56 -9.78 8.38 12.24
N PRO A 57 -10.50 8.71 13.32
CA PRO A 57 -10.31 9.97 14.02
C PRO A 57 -8.92 10.09 14.63
N ALA A 58 -8.32 11.28 14.54
CA ALA A 58 -7.12 11.65 15.29
C ALA A 58 -7.47 12.00 16.75
N ASN A 59 -8.61 12.65 16.96
CA ASN A 59 -9.17 12.95 18.28
C ASN A 59 -10.68 12.64 18.29
N ALA A 60 -11.05 11.48 18.87
CA ALA A 60 -12.44 11.04 18.90
C ALA A 60 -13.36 11.88 19.80
N ASP A 61 -12.79 12.69 20.70
CA ASP A 61 -13.53 13.56 21.63
C ASP A 61 -13.87 14.94 20.99
N ALA A 62 -13.23 15.27 19.87
CA ALA A 62 -13.50 16.50 19.13
C ALA A 62 -14.81 16.41 18.32
N GLU A 63 -15.33 17.53 17.87
CA GLU A 63 -16.50 17.57 17.01
C GLU A 63 -16.20 16.94 15.65
N ARG A 64 -17.01 15.96 15.27
CA ARG A 64 -16.85 15.25 14.00
C ARG A 64 -16.96 16.20 12.81
N GLY A 65 -16.09 16.03 11.82
CA GLY A 65 -16.04 16.87 10.62
C GLY A 65 -15.05 18.04 10.75
N THR A 66 -14.49 18.27 11.94
CA THR A 66 -13.50 19.32 12.15
C THR A 66 -12.06 18.84 11.89
N PRO A 67 -11.12 19.76 11.60
CA PRO A 67 -9.70 19.42 11.51
C PRO A 67 -9.13 18.82 12.81
N GLU A 68 -9.67 19.22 13.97
CA GLU A 68 -9.25 18.64 15.26
C GLU A 68 -9.65 17.17 15.38
N TYR A 69 -10.83 16.79 14.84
CA TYR A 69 -11.29 15.40 14.84
C TYR A 69 -10.46 14.53 13.90
N TRP A 70 -10.15 15.00 12.68
CA TRP A 70 -9.51 14.18 11.65
C TRP A 70 -7.99 14.31 11.57
N GLY A 71 -7.43 15.47 11.97
CA GLY A 71 -6.05 15.85 11.70
C GLY A 71 -5.86 16.42 10.29
N ASP A 72 -4.62 16.78 9.97
CA ASP A 72 -4.20 17.22 8.64
C ASP A 72 -4.04 16.05 7.65
N THR A 73 -3.67 16.36 6.42
CA THR A 73 -3.48 15.35 5.37
C THR A 73 -2.42 14.30 5.74
N GLU A 74 -1.32 14.69 6.40
CA GLU A 74 -0.30 13.72 6.86
C GLU A 74 -0.86 12.77 7.91
N ALA A 75 -1.54 13.30 8.93
CA ALA A 75 -2.14 12.50 10.01
C ALA A 75 -3.22 11.55 9.45
N GLN A 76 -4.08 12.04 8.55
CA GLN A 76 -5.10 11.22 7.91
C GLN A 76 -4.48 10.12 7.03
N THR A 77 -3.41 10.42 6.28
CA THR A 77 -2.70 9.41 5.47
C THR A 77 -2.07 8.32 6.33
N LEU A 78 -1.43 8.69 7.45
CA LEU A 78 -0.88 7.73 8.41
C LEU A 78 -1.97 6.84 9.01
N SER A 79 -3.12 7.43 9.34
CA SER A 79 -4.29 6.67 9.83
C SER A 79 -4.81 5.68 8.79
N VAL A 80 -4.91 6.11 7.52
CA VAL A 80 -5.30 5.23 6.41
C VAL A 80 -4.33 4.05 6.28
N PHE A 81 -3.01 4.29 6.24
CA PHE A 81 -2.03 3.22 6.12
C PHE A 81 -2.04 2.26 7.32
N SER A 82 -2.20 2.76 8.54
CA SER A 82 -2.34 1.90 9.72
C SER A 82 -3.58 0.98 9.64
N ARG A 83 -4.70 1.48 9.11
CA ARG A 83 -5.92 0.68 8.89
C ARG A 83 -5.73 -0.33 7.75
N MET A 84 -5.04 0.06 6.68
CA MET A 84 -4.69 -0.84 5.58
C MET A 84 -3.75 -1.95 6.07
N GLU A 85 -2.74 -1.62 6.89
CA GLU A 85 -1.83 -2.60 7.47
C GLU A 85 -2.57 -3.69 8.27
N THR A 86 -3.59 -3.29 9.05
CA THR A 86 -4.44 -4.23 9.78
C THR A 86 -5.20 -5.15 8.82
N SER A 87 -5.83 -4.58 7.79
CA SER A 87 -6.55 -5.35 6.77
C SER A 87 -5.62 -6.26 5.96
N PHE A 88 -4.41 -5.81 5.64
CA PHE A 88 -3.42 -6.58 4.90
C PHE A 88 -2.96 -7.81 5.69
N LYS A 89 -2.74 -7.68 7.00
CA LYS A 89 -2.42 -8.81 7.89
C LYS A 89 -3.52 -9.87 7.87
N ASP A 90 -4.79 -9.46 7.89
CA ASP A 90 -5.93 -10.38 7.82
C ASP A 90 -6.01 -11.10 6.46
N LEU A 91 -5.57 -10.44 5.39
CA LEU A 91 -5.54 -10.98 4.03
C LEU A 91 -4.27 -11.79 3.73
N GLY A 92 -3.26 -11.76 4.60
CA GLY A 92 -1.97 -12.43 4.40
C GLY A 92 -1.09 -11.75 3.33
N VAL A 93 -1.14 -10.42 3.24
CA VAL A 93 -0.35 -9.58 2.34
C VAL A 93 0.25 -8.40 3.10
N ASP A 94 1.14 -7.64 2.46
CA ASP A 94 1.74 -6.44 3.02
C ASP A 94 1.88 -5.29 2.00
N PHE A 95 2.52 -4.18 2.39
CA PHE A 95 2.74 -3.03 1.50
C PHE A 95 3.67 -3.35 0.32
N GLY A 96 4.54 -4.36 0.44
CA GLY A 96 5.41 -4.83 -0.64
C GLY A 96 4.65 -5.48 -1.79
N ASP A 97 3.43 -5.99 -1.53
CA ASP A 97 2.57 -6.64 -2.51
C ASP A 97 1.73 -5.65 -3.32
N VAL A 98 1.72 -4.36 -2.94
CA VAL A 98 0.94 -3.33 -3.64
C VAL A 98 1.50 -3.09 -5.04
N LEU A 99 0.66 -3.31 -6.05
CA LEU A 99 0.95 -3.13 -7.46
C LEU A 99 0.53 -1.76 -7.97
N LYS A 100 -0.70 -1.36 -7.61
CA LYS A 100 -1.33 -0.11 -8.03
C LYS A 100 -1.96 0.57 -6.81
N MET A 101 -1.80 1.90 -6.76
CA MET A 101 -2.43 2.75 -5.75
C MET A 101 -3.15 3.91 -6.44
N THR A 102 -4.38 4.18 -6.02
CA THR A 102 -5.08 5.42 -6.35
C THR A 102 -5.31 6.19 -5.07
N VAL A 103 -4.92 7.46 -5.07
CA VAL A 103 -5.03 8.36 -3.92
C VAL A 103 -5.97 9.49 -4.29
N PHE A 104 -7.03 9.64 -3.53
CA PHE A 104 -8.00 10.73 -3.62
C PHE A 104 -7.73 11.70 -2.49
N LEU A 105 -7.39 12.95 -2.83
CA LEU A 105 -7.15 14.02 -1.87
C LEU A 105 -8.22 15.09 -2.03
N VAL A 106 -8.85 15.48 -0.94
CA VAL A 106 -9.72 16.66 -0.91
C VAL A 106 -8.86 17.90 -0.73
N GLY A 107 -9.29 19.02 -1.31
CA GLY A 107 -8.62 20.31 -1.12
C GLY A 107 -8.67 20.75 0.34
N ASP A 108 -7.51 21.02 0.94
CA ASP A 108 -7.40 21.49 2.31
C ASP A 108 -7.82 22.96 2.40
N PRO A 109 -8.81 23.32 3.23
CA PRO A 109 -9.19 24.72 3.44
C PRO A 109 -8.03 25.62 3.92
N GLN A 110 -7.03 25.04 4.61
CA GLN A 110 -5.85 25.77 5.07
C GLN A 110 -4.85 26.06 3.94
N LEU A 111 -5.01 25.40 2.79
CA LEU A 111 -4.19 25.56 1.59
C LEU A 111 -4.99 26.15 0.41
N ASP A 112 -5.95 27.05 0.70
CA ASP A 112 -6.82 27.68 -0.31
C ASP A 112 -7.59 26.65 -1.17
N GLY A 113 -7.99 25.52 -0.59
CA GLY A 113 -8.73 24.47 -1.29
C GLY A 113 -7.86 23.64 -2.26
N ARG A 114 -6.55 23.68 -2.16
CA ARG A 114 -5.63 22.79 -2.88
C ARG A 114 -5.34 21.54 -2.06
N MET A 115 -5.13 20.42 -2.75
CA MET A 115 -4.69 19.19 -2.06
C MET A 115 -3.31 19.39 -1.43
N ASP A 116 -3.12 18.91 -0.20
CA ASP A 116 -1.81 18.85 0.46
C ASP A 116 -1.04 17.62 0.00
N PHE A 117 -0.47 17.72 -1.21
CA PHE A 117 0.34 16.65 -1.77
C PHE A 117 1.62 16.39 -0.94
N ASP A 118 2.22 17.42 -0.38
CA ASP A 118 3.43 17.30 0.44
C ASP A 118 3.13 16.57 1.76
N GLY A 119 2.01 16.86 2.42
CA GLY A 119 1.55 16.13 3.60
C GLY A 119 1.31 14.66 3.32
N PHE A 120 0.64 14.35 2.21
CA PHE A 120 0.51 12.98 1.75
C PHE A 120 1.88 12.31 1.54
N MET A 121 2.83 12.98 0.87
CA MET A 121 4.16 12.41 0.59
C MET A 121 4.98 12.18 1.85
N ARG A 122 4.90 13.04 2.87
CA ARG A 122 5.58 12.82 4.17
C ARG A 122 5.14 11.53 4.85
N ALA A 123 3.86 11.18 4.75
CA ALA A 123 3.34 9.91 5.25
C ALA A 123 3.70 8.74 4.33
N TYR A 124 3.52 8.89 3.01
CA TYR A 124 3.75 7.84 2.01
C TYR A 124 5.17 7.28 2.05
N THR A 125 6.19 8.15 2.16
CA THR A 125 7.60 7.73 2.17
C THR A 125 8.03 6.99 3.45
N LYS A 126 7.17 6.90 4.46
CA LYS A 126 7.38 6.05 5.63
C LYS A 126 7.01 4.58 5.37
N TYR A 127 6.23 4.31 4.33
CA TYR A 127 5.72 2.98 3.98
C TYR A 127 6.25 2.43 2.66
N PHE A 128 6.65 3.30 1.72
CA PHE A 128 7.06 2.93 0.38
C PHE A 128 8.42 3.52 0.01
N GLY A 129 9.28 2.69 -0.60
CA GLY A 129 10.63 3.10 -1.00
C GLY A 129 11.59 3.24 0.17
N THR A 130 11.32 2.57 1.29
CA THR A 130 12.21 2.46 2.43
C THR A 130 13.24 1.35 2.19
N GLU A 131 14.27 1.28 3.05
CA GLU A 131 15.23 0.18 3.00
C GLU A 131 14.56 -1.17 3.26
N ASP A 132 13.63 -1.23 4.20
CA ASP A 132 12.89 -2.46 4.58
C ASP A 132 11.78 -2.80 3.58
N GLN A 133 11.17 -1.82 2.93
CA GLN A 133 10.12 -1.99 1.92
C GLN A 133 10.43 -1.16 0.66
N PRO A 134 11.30 -1.66 -0.25
CA PRO A 134 11.75 -0.95 -1.44
C PRO A 134 10.75 -0.98 -2.61
N ASN A 135 9.73 -1.84 -2.57
CA ASN A 135 8.78 -2.05 -3.65
C ASN A 135 7.86 -0.85 -3.85
N LEU A 136 7.88 -0.27 -5.05
CA LEU A 136 7.08 0.90 -5.40
C LEU A 136 5.88 0.52 -6.25
N PRO A 137 4.66 0.99 -5.94
CA PRO A 137 3.49 0.80 -6.80
C PRO A 137 3.48 1.77 -7.98
N ALA A 138 2.78 1.42 -9.04
CA ALA A 138 2.28 2.41 -9.99
C ALA A 138 1.20 3.25 -9.28
N ARG A 139 1.33 4.59 -9.22
CA ARG A 139 0.43 5.44 -8.43
C ARG A 139 -0.15 6.59 -9.24
N SER A 140 -1.42 6.88 -8.99
CA SER A 140 -2.08 8.13 -9.37
C SER A 140 -2.56 8.84 -8.12
N THR A 141 -2.37 10.17 -8.06
CA THR A 141 -2.87 11.02 -6.97
C THR A 141 -3.66 12.15 -7.61
N VAL A 142 -4.91 12.32 -7.20
CA VAL A 142 -5.82 13.30 -7.78
C VAL A 142 -6.56 14.07 -6.70
N GLN A 143 -6.84 15.35 -6.96
CA GLN A 143 -7.75 16.11 -6.13
C GLN A 143 -9.19 15.80 -6.51
N VAL A 144 -10.04 15.58 -5.50
CA VAL A 144 -11.48 15.35 -5.64
C VAL A 144 -12.27 16.43 -4.91
N ALA A 145 -13.54 16.55 -5.27
CA ALA A 145 -14.42 17.57 -4.68
C ALA A 145 -14.79 17.27 -3.22
N GLY A 146 -14.79 15.98 -2.81
CA GLY A 146 -15.14 15.54 -1.46
C GLY A 146 -15.07 14.04 -1.35
N LEU A 147 -15.11 13.53 -0.13
CA LEU A 147 -15.17 12.12 0.25
C LEU A 147 -16.47 11.84 1.02
N ALA A 148 -16.69 10.58 1.41
CA ALA A 148 -17.94 10.14 2.03
C ALA A 148 -18.21 10.77 3.41
N GLY A 149 -17.19 11.25 4.11
CA GLY A 149 -17.31 11.89 5.41
C GLY A 149 -16.81 13.33 5.38
N ASP A 150 -17.56 14.24 6.04
CA ASP A 150 -17.16 15.64 6.18
C ASP A 150 -15.82 15.75 6.91
N GLY A 151 -14.93 16.60 6.41
CA GLY A 151 -13.59 16.82 6.96
C GLY A 151 -12.55 15.75 6.63
N MET A 152 -12.93 14.66 5.93
CA MET A 152 -11.97 13.71 5.39
C MET A 152 -11.22 14.33 4.20
N LEU A 153 -9.88 14.25 4.25
CA LEU A 153 -8.97 14.77 3.22
C LEU A 153 -8.34 13.67 2.37
N VAL A 154 -8.39 12.40 2.81
CA VAL A 154 -7.64 11.30 2.18
C VAL A 154 -8.51 10.05 2.07
N GLU A 155 -8.52 9.45 0.89
CA GLU A 155 -8.96 8.07 0.66
C GLU A 155 -7.96 7.38 -0.25
N ILE A 156 -7.64 6.10 0.02
CA ILE A 156 -6.68 5.33 -0.77
C ILE A 156 -7.27 3.96 -1.09
N GLU A 157 -7.23 3.59 -2.38
CA GLU A 157 -7.50 2.24 -2.85
C GLU A 157 -6.26 1.61 -3.46
N VAL A 158 -6.14 0.30 -3.40
CA VAL A 158 -5.00 -0.42 -3.95
C VAL A 158 -5.38 -1.74 -4.61
N VAL A 159 -4.52 -2.18 -5.53
CA VAL A 159 -4.52 -3.54 -6.07
C VAL A 159 -3.21 -4.19 -5.61
N LEU A 160 -3.29 -5.40 -5.06
CA LEU A 160 -2.15 -6.15 -4.58
C LEU A 160 -2.02 -7.48 -5.35
N ALA A 161 -0.80 -7.99 -5.47
CA ALA A 161 -0.56 -9.38 -5.82
C ALA A 161 -0.70 -10.24 -4.55
N ARG A 162 -1.36 -11.39 -4.67
CA ARG A 162 -1.35 -12.38 -3.59
C ARG A 162 -0.09 -13.21 -3.69
N PRO A 163 0.78 -13.26 -2.66
CA PRO A 163 1.87 -14.24 -2.59
C PRO A 163 1.30 -15.66 -2.63
N GLU A 164 2.02 -16.61 -3.26
CA GLU A 164 1.68 -18.03 -3.28
C GLU A 164 1.93 -18.74 -1.94
#